data_de77af2e99fcb8822056ff3dc333270c
#
_entry.id   de77af2e99fcb8822056ff3dc333270c
#
_cell.length_a   1.000
_cell.length_b   1.000
_cell.length_c   1.000
_cell.angle_alpha   90.00
_cell.angle_beta   90.00
_cell.angle_gamma   90.00
#
_symmetry.space_group_name_H-M   'P 1'
#
loop_
_entity.id
_entity.type
_entity.pdbx_description
1 polymer ?
#
loop_
_entity_poly.entity_id
_entity_poly.type
_entity_poly.pdbx_seq_one_letter_code
_entity_poly.pdbx_strand_id
1 'polypeptide(L)'
;LPGGGVVRVPTYEEIIRVKGWLVLQRRAVRDYLDVAACTDITSAFTAAEVLRRLDHFYDAGEDGTVSVLLAEALANPAPRDPRVIAELPSYKGLAKRWHDWGNVVAVCQEIAREMM
;
A
#
# COMPACT_ATOMS: atom_id res chain seq x y z
N LEU A 1 -27.11 -1.79 -15.32
CA LEU A 1 -27.54 -0.42 -15.13
C LEU A 1 -28.61 -0.05 -16.15
N PRO A 2 -29.64 0.69 -15.73
CA PRO A 2 -30.61 1.21 -16.65
C PRO A 2 -29.94 2.03 -17.74
N GLY A 3 -30.41 1.91 -18.96
CA GLY A 3 -29.84 2.64 -20.09
C GLY A 3 -28.52 2.08 -20.60
N GLY A 4 -28.14 0.89 -20.17
CA GLY A 4 -26.94 0.25 -20.67
C GLY A 4 -25.63 0.84 -20.14
N GLY A 5 -25.68 1.56 -19.02
CA GLY A 5 -24.47 2.08 -18.39
C GLY A 5 -23.49 0.97 -18.03
N VAL A 6 -22.20 1.26 -18.08
CA VAL A 6 -21.12 0.34 -17.72
C VAL A 6 -20.60 0.70 -16.34
N VAL A 7 -20.61 -0.26 -15.41
CA VAL A 7 -19.97 -0.07 -14.11
C VAL A 7 -18.49 -0.40 -14.27
N ARG A 8 -17.66 0.59 -14.04
CA ARG A 8 -16.21 0.38 -14.08
C ARG A 8 -15.75 -0.13 -12.72
N VAL A 9 -15.17 -1.33 -12.72
CA VAL A 9 -14.56 -1.92 -11.53
C VAL A 9 -13.06 -1.69 -11.63
N PRO A 10 -12.40 -1.12 -10.60
CA PRO A 10 -10.95 -0.93 -10.66
C PRO A 10 -10.22 -2.26 -10.73
N THR A 11 -9.14 -2.30 -11.50
CA THR A 11 -8.25 -3.46 -11.57
C THR A 11 -7.40 -3.55 -10.30
N TYR A 12 -6.80 -4.71 -10.04
CA TYR A 12 -5.85 -4.84 -8.94
C TYR A 12 -4.69 -3.86 -9.07
N GLU A 13 -4.22 -3.62 -10.29
CA GLU A 13 -3.15 -2.65 -10.52
C GLU A 13 -3.55 -1.25 -10.09
N GLU A 14 -4.76 -0.81 -10.44
CA GLU A 14 -5.28 0.50 -10.05
C GLU A 14 -5.39 0.60 -8.52
N ILE A 15 -5.90 -0.45 -7.87
CA ILE A 15 -6.03 -0.47 -6.42
C ILE A 15 -4.65 -0.36 -5.75
N ILE A 16 -3.69 -1.16 -6.21
CA ILE A 16 -2.34 -1.15 -5.64
C ILE A 16 -1.68 0.23 -5.84
N ARG A 17 -1.83 0.83 -7.01
CA ARG A 17 -1.28 2.17 -7.27
C ARG A 17 -1.84 3.21 -6.30
N VAL A 18 -3.14 3.23 -6.12
CA VAL A 18 -3.78 4.17 -5.22
C VAL A 18 -3.33 3.95 -3.79
N LYS A 19 -3.30 2.70 -3.34
CA LYS A 19 -2.87 2.37 -1.98
C LYS A 19 -1.41 2.79 -1.73
N GLY A 20 -0.54 2.53 -2.68
CA GLY A 20 0.87 2.95 -2.58
C GLY A 20 1.02 4.47 -2.54
N TRP A 21 0.30 5.17 -3.41
CA TRP A 21 0.33 6.63 -3.42
C TRP A 21 -0.13 7.22 -2.09
N LEU A 22 -1.16 6.65 -1.48
CA LEU A 22 -1.68 7.11 -0.20
C LEU A 22 -0.66 6.97 0.94
N VAL A 23 0.21 5.96 0.89
CA VAL A 23 1.30 5.85 1.87
C VAL A 23 2.14 7.12 1.85
N LEU A 24 2.51 7.62 0.68
CA LEU A 24 3.31 8.84 0.57
C LEU A 24 2.55 10.08 0.98
N GLN A 25 1.24 10.12 0.70
CA GLN A 25 0.43 11.29 0.97
C GLN A 25 0.06 11.43 2.44
N ARG A 26 -0.24 10.34 3.12
CA ARG A 26 -0.78 10.38 4.49
C ARG A 26 0.09 9.72 5.52
N ARG A 27 0.82 8.66 5.15
CA ARG A 27 1.67 7.87 6.06
C ARG A 27 0.95 7.39 7.31
N ALA A 28 -0.34 7.06 7.18
CA ALA A 28 -1.12 6.51 8.28
C ALA A 28 -0.86 5.02 8.43
N VAL A 29 -1.04 4.50 9.64
CA VAL A 29 -0.97 3.05 9.89
C VAL A 29 -1.84 2.30 8.88
N ARG A 30 -3.06 2.81 8.63
CA ARG A 30 -4.00 2.22 7.68
C ARG A 30 -3.44 2.14 6.27
N ASP A 31 -2.67 3.13 5.85
CA ASP A 31 -2.11 3.16 4.49
C ASP A 31 -1.07 2.06 4.29
N TYR A 32 -0.20 1.84 5.27
CA TYR A 32 0.77 0.74 5.23
C TYR A 32 0.05 -0.61 5.26
N LEU A 33 -0.97 -0.73 6.11
CA LEU A 33 -1.78 -1.93 6.20
C LEU A 33 -2.44 -2.26 4.85
N ASP A 34 -3.03 -1.26 4.20
CA ASP A 34 -3.71 -1.46 2.93
C ASP A 34 -2.76 -1.97 1.84
N VAL A 35 -1.54 -1.45 1.79
CA VAL A 35 -0.52 -1.95 0.86
C VAL A 35 -0.13 -3.39 1.19
N ALA A 36 0.13 -3.67 2.46
CA ALA A 36 0.47 -5.04 2.88
C ALA A 36 -0.65 -6.02 2.56
N ALA A 37 -1.90 -5.64 2.79
CA ALA A 37 -3.06 -6.50 2.54
C ALA A 37 -3.27 -6.79 1.06
N CYS A 38 -2.75 -5.98 0.14
CA CYS A 38 -2.81 -6.28 -1.29
C CYS A 38 -2.11 -7.61 -1.62
N THR A 39 -1.15 -8.05 -0.78
CA THR A 39 -0.47 -9.33 -0.99
C THR A 39 -1.36 -10.54 -0.71
N ASP A 40 -2.49 -10.36 -0.01
CA ASP A 40 -3.44 -11.45 0.21
C ASP A 40 -4.17 -11.86 -1.08
N ILE A 41 -4.31 -10.94 -2.01
CA ILE A 41 -5.01 -11.16 -3.28
C ILE A 41 -4.00 -11.45 -4.39
N THR A 42 -2.83 -10.84 -4.31
CA THR A 42 -1.76 -10.98 -5.30
C THR A 42 -0.53 -11.61 -4.65
N SER A 43 0.61 -10.92 -4.70
CA SER A 43 1.84 -11.32 -4.03
C SER A 43 2.71 -10.08 -3.81
N ALA A 44 3.74 -10.21 -2.98
CA ALA A 44 4.71 -9.13 -2.80
C ALA A 44 5.39 -8.78 -4.13
N PHE A 45 5.69 -9.79 -4.94
CA PHE A 45 6.29 -9.58 -6.26
C PHE A 45 5.37 -8.76 -7.17
N THR A 46 4.08 -9.14 -7.26
CA THR A 46 3.11 -8.44 -8.09
C THR A 46 2.91 -7.00 -7.61
N ALA A 47 2.76 -6.81 -6.30
CA ALA A 47 2.62 -5.47 -5.74
C ALA A 47 3.85 -4.61 -6.07
N ALA A 48 5.04 -5.17 -5.92
CA ALA A 48 6.29 -4.46 -6.23
C ALA A 48 6.38 -4.08 -7.72
N GLU A 49 5.97 -4.98 -8.62
CA GLU A 49 5.99 -4.71 -10.05
C GLU A 49 5.10 -3.51 -10.40
N VAL A 50 3.92 -3.43 -9.81
CA VAL A 50 3.01 -2.31 -10.01
C VAL A 50 3.61 -1.02 -9.44
N LEU A 51 4.10 -1.09 -8.21
CA LEU A 51 4.61 0.10 -7.50
C LEU A 51 5.89 0.65 -8.09
N ARG A 52 6.72 -0.20 -8.71
CA ARG A 52 7.92 0.28 -9.42
C ARG A 52 7.59 1.20 -10.59
N ARG A 53 6.37 1.08 -11.13
CA ARG A 53 5.90 1.88 -12.27
C ARG A 53 5.10 3.10 -11.84
N LEU A 54 5.09 3.42 -10.56
CA LEU A 54 4.27 4.49 -10.02
C LEU A 54 4.62 5.85 -10.64
N ASP A 55 5.89 6.03 -11.06
CA ASP A 55 6.35 7.25 -11.71
C ASP A 55 5.66 7.56 -13.03
N HIS A 56 5.03 6.55 -13.66
CA HIS A 56 4.24 6.74 -14.88
C HIS A 56 2.90 7.42 -14.62
N PHE A 57 2.47 7.48 -13.36
CA PHE A 57 1.14 7.97 -12.97
C PHE A 57 1.19 9.17 -12.04
N TYR A 58 2.26 9.33 -11.29
CA TYR A 58 2.39 10.37 -10.26
C TYR A 58 3.77 11.00 -10.34
N ASP A 59 3.83 12.28 -9.94
CA ASP A 59 5.08 13.04 -9.92
C ASP A 59 5.31 13.55 -8.50
N ALA A 60 6.51 13.32 -7.96
CA ALA A 60 6.92 13.81 -6.65
C ALA A 60 7.57 15.19 -6.70
N GLY A 61 7.67 15.78 -7.87
CA GLY A 61 8.31 17.10 -8.05
C GLY A 61 9.81 17.03 -7.78
N GLU A 62 10.29 17.94 -6.95
CA GLU A 62 11.71 18.02 -6.61
C GLU A 62 12.17 17.01 -5.57
N ASP A 63 11.22 16.30 -4.92
CA ASP A 63 11.53 15.36 -3.84
C ASP A 63 12.17 14.05 -4.33
N GLY A 64 12.20 13.83 -5.65
CA GLY A 64 12.76 12.63 -6.25
C GLY A 64 11.73 11.85 -7.06
N THR A 65 12.00 10.57 -7.29
CA THR A 65 11.04 9.71 -7.99
C THR A 65 10.07 9.08 -7.00
N VAL A 66 8.81 8.98 -7.39
CA VAL A 66 7.76 8.43 -6.52
C VAL A 66 8.08 7.00 -6.13
N SER A 67 8.52 6.16 -7.06
CA SER A 67 8.83 4.76 -6.78
C SER A 67 9.94 4.60 -5.75
N VAL A 68 10.99 5.42 -5.83
CA VAL A 68 12.10 5.38 -4.87
C VAL A 68 11.63 5.84 -3.48
N LEU A 69 10.88 6.94 -3.44
CA LEU A 69 10.34 7.45 -2.17
C LEU A 69 9.42 6.42 -1.50
N LEU A 70 8.61 5.72 -2.30
CA LEU A 70 7.72 4.69 -1.76
C LEU A 70 8.52 3.49 -1.26
N ALA A 71 9.51 3.03 -2.01
CA ALA A 71 10.35 1.92 -1.58
C ALA A 71 11.03 2.23 -0.24
N GLU A 72 11.53 3.45 -0.07
CA GLU A 72 12.11 3.89 1.20
C GLU A 72 11.08 3.89 2.33
N ALA A 73 9.88 4.40 2.06
CA ALA A 73 8.80 4.44 3.05
C ALA A 73 8.37 3.04 3.48
N LEU A 74 8.30 2.10 2.54
CA LEU A 74 7.93 0.71 2.83
C LEU A 74 9.05 -0.06 3.53
N ALA A 75 10.31 0.29 3.24
CA ALA A 75 11.46 -0.34 3.90
C ALA A 75 11.56 0.07 5.38
N ASN A 76 11.07 1.26 5.70
CA ASN A 76 11.10 1.80 7.07
C ASN A 76 9.74 2.43 7.41
N PRO A 77 8.70 1.62 7.63
CA PRO A 77 7.39 2.17 7.96
C PRO A 77 7.43 3.04 9.21
N ALA A 78 7.07 4.30 9.05
CA ALA A 78 7.06 5.29 10.11
C ALA A 78 5.73 6.06 10.07
N PRO A 79 4.63 5.46 10.58
CA PRO A 79 3.33 6.08 10.50
C PRO A 79 3.25 7.36 11.33
N ARG A 80 2.46 8.32 10.84
CA ARG A 80 2.23 9.59 11.55
C ARG A 80 1.26 9.44 12.70
N ASP A 81 0.51 8.34 12.74
CA ASP A 81 -0.49 8.05 13.77
C ASP A 81 -0.19 6.74 14.50
N PRO A 82 0.98 6.62 15.16
CA PRO A 82 1.41 5.36 15.74
C PRO A 82 0.45 4.83 16.82
N ARG A 83 -0.40 5.66 17.37
CA ARG A 83 -1.42 5.24 18.36
C ARG A 83 -2.38 4.21 17.77
N VAL A 84 -2.64 4.28 16.47
CA VAL A 84 -3.57 3.38 15.78
C VAL A 84 -3.05 1.93 15.79
N ILE A 85 -1.74 1.73 15.94
CA ILE A 85 -1.16 0.38 16.01
C ILE A 85 -1.84 -0.46 17.10
N ALA A 86 -2.09 0.14 18.27
CA ALA A 86 -2.74 -0.56 19.38
C ALA A 86 -4.20 -0.90 19.10
N GLU A 87 -4.82 -0.24 18.13
CA GLU A 87 -6.23 -0.45 17.79
C GLU A 87 -6.42 -1.56 16.75
N LEU A 88 -5.36 -2.01 16.08
CA LEU A 88 -5.46 -3.03 15.03
C LEU A 88 -6.20 -4.30 15.46
N PRO A 89 -5.95 -4.85 16.67
CA PRO A 89 -6.66 -6.05 17.10
C PRO A 89 -8.17 -5.88 17.24
N SER A 90 -8.65 -4.65 17.37
CA SER A 90 -10.09 -4.37 17.53
C SER A 90 -10.84 -4.21 16.20
N TYR A 91 -10.13 -4.15 15.08
CA TYR A 91 -10.77 -3.95 13.78
C TYR A 91 -11.47 -5.22 13.31
N LYS A 92 -12.79 -5.13 13.16
CA LYS A 92 -13.60 -6.24 12.64
C LYS A 92 -13.37 -6.38 11.14
N GLY A 93 -13.40 -7.62 10.68
CA GLY A 93 -13.21 -7.92 9.26
C GLY A 93 -11.77 -7.89 8.78
N LEU A 94 -10.84 -7.50 9.63
CA LEU A 94 -9.43 -7.50 9.31
C LEU A 94 -8.87 -8.90 9.56
N ALA A 95 -8.15 -9.46 8.59
CA ALA A 95 -7.51 -10.78 8.76
C ALA A 95 -6.59 -10.75 9.99
N LYS A 96 -6.61 -11.84 10.73
CA LYS A 96 -5.94 -11.91 12.03
C LYS A 96 -4.46 -11.55 11.97
N ARG A 97 -3.77 -11.93 10.88
CA ARG A 97 -2.35 -11.62 10.70
C ARG A 97 -2.07 -10.11 10.67
N TRP A 98 -3.03 -9.31 10.24
CA TRP A 98 -2.90 -7.86 10.15
C TRP A 98 -3.20 -7.14 11.47
N HIS A 99 -3.64 -7.87 12.49
CA HIS A 99 -3.76 -7.33 13.84
C HIS A 99 -2.39 -7.07 14.48
N ASP A 100 -1.35 -7.69 13.93
CA ASP A 100 0.02 -7.54 14.40
C ASP A 100 0.77 -6.59 13.47
N TRP A 101 1.13 -5.44 13.99
CA TRP A 101 1.87 -4.43 13.22
C TRP A 101 3.19 -4.99 12.68
N GLY A 102 3.86 -5.87 13.43
CA GLY A 102 5.08 -6.52 12.97
C GLY A 102 4.90 -7.25 11.64
N ASN A 103 3.74 -7.89 11.44
CA ASN A 103 3.43 -8.57 10.18
C ASN A 103 3.24 -7.55 9.04
N VAL A 104 2.60 -6.43 9.32
CA VAL A 104 2.44 -5.36 8.33
C VAL A 104 3.81 -4.83 7.90
N VAL A 105 4.68 -4.54 8.86
CA VAL A 105 6.04 -4.05 8.60
C VAL A 105 6.82 -5.05 7.76
N ALA A 106 6.77 -6.34 8.14
CA ALA A 106 7.51 -7.38 7.43
C ALA A 106 7.10 -7.48 5.96
N VAL A 107 5.79 -7.41 5.69
CA VAL A 107 5.29 -7.47 4.31
C VAL A 107 5.65 -6.21 3.53
N CYS A 108 5.53 -5.03 4.14
CA CYS A 108 5.97 -3.78 3.51
C CYS A 108 7.45 -3.85 3.12
N GLN A 109 8.29 -4.36 4.02
CA GLN A 109 9.73 -4.52 3.74
C GLN A 109 9.99 -5.52 2.63
N GLU A 110 9.22 -6.60 2.56
CA GLU A 110 9.33 -7.56 1.48
C GLU A 110 9.00 -6.91 0.13
N ILE A 111 7.92 -6.14 0.07
CA ILE A 111 7.56 -5.39 -1.14
C ILE A 111 8.68 -4.43 -1.52
N ALA A 112 9.24 -3.70 -0.55
CA ALA A 112 10.34 -2.77 -0.80
C ALA A 112 11.55 -3.48 -1.42
N ARG A 113 11.91 -4.65 -0.89
CA ARG A 113 13.01 -5.45 -1.44
C ARG A 113 12.76 -5.87 -2.88
N GLU A 114 11.52 -6.27 -3.19
CA GLU A 114 11.15 -6.67 -4.54
C GLU A 114 11.09 -5.47 -5.51
N MET A 115 10.91 -4.26 -4.99
CA MET A 115 10.91 -3.04 -5.81
C MET A 115 12.35 -2.62 -6.23
N MET A 116 13.35 -3.08 -5.52
CA MET A 116 14.75 -2.67 -5.76
C MET A 116 15.53 -3.61 -6.67
#